data_325c751ad1810afde1743958e5b27438
#
_entry.id   325c751ad1810afde1743958e5b27438
#
_cell.length_a   1.000
_cell.length_b   1.000
_cell.length_c   1.000
_cell.angle_alpha   90.00
_cell.angle_beta   90.00
_cell.angle_gamma   90.00
#
_symmetry.space_group_name_H-M   'P 1'
#
loop_
_entity.id
_entity.type
_entity.pdbx_description
1 polymer ?
#
loop_
_entity_poly.entity_id
_entity_poly.type
_entity_poly.pdbx_seq_one_letter_code
_entity_poly.pdbx_strand_id
1 'polypeptide(L)'
;MTDSVSVVIPALNEERTVAHVVRACLADEPLEVIVIDADSSDETAAEAQAAGARVLNWREILPEDPRPGKGESLWRGVVAAEGDIVVFIDADLESAAPGMVSALTEPFIDPHIQMVKARYQRSFQGKPTGGGRVTELTAKPLVRQFFPELAHIDQPLGGEYALRRAAAMELPFVEGYGVEAGLLLDVAKR
;
A
#
# COMPACT_ATOMS: atom_id res chain seq x y z
N MET A 1 -24.70 -3.49 -0.73
CA MET A 1 -23.95 -2.21 -0.67
C MET A 1 -22.56 -2.53 -1.19
N THR A 2 -21.99 -1.70 -2.02
CA THR A 2 -20.58 -1.83 -2.43
C THR A 2 -19.71 -1.36 -1.28
N ASP A 3 -18.66 -2.12 -0.95
CA ASP A 3 -17.68 -1.74 0.08
C ASP A 3 -17.05 -0.38 -0.28
N SER A 4 -16.92 0.50 0.70
CA SER A 4 -16.27 1.81 0.53
C SER A 4 -14.75 1.63 0.57
N VAL A 5 -14.03 2.47 -0.19
CA VAL A 5 -12.57 2.32 -0.39
C VAL A 5 -11.85 3.57 0.09
N SER A 6 -10.88 3.39 0.99
CA SER A 6 -9.87 4.40 1.32
C SER A 6 -8.52 4.01 0.69
N VAL A 7 -7.89 4.94 0.00
CA VAL A 7 -6.50 4.77 -0.48
C VAL A 7 -5.56 5.43 0.50
N VAL A 8 -4.54 4.70 0.94
CA VAL A 8 -3.48 5.16 1.85
C VAL A 8 -2.15 5.19 1.12
N ILE A 9 -1.52 6.35 1.06
CA ILE A 9 -0.24 6.60 0.40
C ILE A 9 0.76 7.06 1.46
N PRO A 10 1.69 6.19 1.92
CA PRO A 10 2.78 6.61 2.80
C PRO A 10 3.79 7.43 2.00
N ALA A 11 4.19 8.60 2.51
CA ALA A 11 5.09 9.50 1.80
C ALA A 11 6.19 10.07 2.72
N LEU A 12 7.41 10.11 2.21
CA LEU A 12 8.54 10.78 2.82
C LEU A 12 9.48 11.32 1.74
N ASN A 13 9.47 12.63 1.50
CA ASN A 13 10.27 13.32 0.48
C ASN A 13 9.99 12.82 -0.95
N GLU A 14 8.72 12.83 -1.35
CA GLU A 14 8.22 12.36 -2.64
C GLU A 14 7.53 13.47 -3.45
N GLU A 15 8.00 14.73 -3.33
CA GLU A 15 7.42 15.90 -4.00
C GLU A 15 7.24 15.74 -5.51
N ARG A 16 8.10 14.91 -6.16
CA ARG A 16 8.10 14.74 -7.62
C ARG A 16 7.03 13.79 -8.13
N THR A 17 6.59 12.85 -7.30
CA THR A 17 5.77 11.72 -7.73
C THR A 17 4.41 11.69 -7.06
N VAL A 18 4.30 12.14 -5.82
CA VAL A 18 3.09 12.03 -5.00
C VAL A 18 1.84 12.60 -5.68
N ALA A 19 1.93 13.77 -6.33
CA ALA A 19 0.80 14.38 -7.00
C ALA A 19 0.28 13.56 -8.19
N HIS A 20 1.17 12.87 -8.92
CA HIS A 20 0.80 11.95 -10.00
C HIS A 20 0.04 10.74 -9.45
N VAL A 21 0.56 10.12 -8.38
CA VAL A 21 -0.05 8.95 -7.74
C VAL A 21 -1.44 9.30 -7.17
N VAL A 22 -1.56 10.43 -6.49
CA VAL A 22 -2.85 10.92 -5.95
C VAL A 22 -3.89 11.06 -7.05
N ARG A 23 -3.55 11.72 -8.18
CA ARG A 23 -4.49 11.93 -9.29
C ARG A 23 -4.90 10.60 -9.94
N ALA A 24 -3.97 9.66 -10.09
CA ALA A 24 -4.27 8.34 -10.62
C ALA A 24 -5.26 7.59 -9.73
N CYS A 25 -5.09 7.65 -8.41
CA CYS A 25 -6.01 7.02 -7.45
C CYS A 25 -7.39 7.69 -7.44
N LEU A 26 -7.45 9.03 -7.46
CA LEU A 26 -8.72 9.77 -7.46
C LEU A 26 -9.57 9.51 -8.72
N ALA A 27 -8.95 9.14 -9.84
CA ALA A 27 -9.66 8.82 -11.08
C ALA A 27 -10.57 7.57 -10.95
N ASP A 28 -10.34 6.72 -9.95
CA ASP A 28 -11.17 5.56 -9.64
C ASP A 28 -12.30 5.87 -8.63
N GLU A 29 -12.46 7.14 -8.26
CA GLU A 29 -13.53 7.65 -7.38
C GLU A 29 -13.63 6.89 -6.02
N PRO A 30 -12.50 6.67 -5.29
CA PRO A 30 -12.58 6.09 -3.96
C PRO A 30 -13.31 7.03 -2.99
N LEU A 31 -13.71 6.53 -1.81
CA LEU A 31 -14.27 7.37 -0.74
C LEU A 31 -13.30 8.50 -0.37
N GLU A 32 -12.02 8.19 -0.29
CA GLU A 32 -10.96 9.14 0.03
C GLU A 32 -9.58 8.65 -0.47
N VAL A 33 -8.68 9.59 -0.69
CA VAL A 33 -7.24 9.35 -0.85
C VAL A 33 -6.52 10.08 0.28
N ILE A 34 -5.84 9.33 1.14
CA ILE A 34 -5.11 9.84 2.30
C ILE A 34 -3.61 9.71 2.04
N VAL A 35 -2.89 10.80 2.13
CA VAL A 35 -1.42 10.78 2.16
C VAL A 35 -0.96 10.91 3.60
N ILE A 36 -0.19 9.92 4.06
CA ILE A 36 0.43 9.94 5.39
C ILE A 36 1.85 10.47 5.24
N ASP A 37 2.01 11.74 5.58
CA ASP A 37 3.30 12.42 5.52
C ASP A 37 4.14 12.09 6.76
N ALA A 38 5.29 11.47 6.53
CA ALA A 38 6.22 11.02 7.58
C ALA A 38 7.30 12.07 7.90
N ASP A 39 6.90 13.33 8.14
CA ASP A 39 7.78 14.48 8.37
C ASP A 39 8.66 14.82 7.15
N SER A 40 8.08 14.87 5.95
CA SER A 40 8.80 15.32 4.74
C SER A 40 9.38 16.72 4.93
N SER A 41 10.58 16.92 4.41
CA SER A 41 11.29 18.21 4.44
C SER A 41 11.19 18.98 3.12
N ASP A 42 10.58 18.40 2.10
CA ASP A 42 10.31 18.96 0.78
C ASP A 42 8.82 19.34 0.63
N GLU A 43 8.37 19.63 -0.59
CA GLU A 43 6.99 20.04 -0.86
C GLU A 43 5.99 18.87 -0.96
N THR A 44 6.33 17.67 -0.49
CA THR A 44 5.48 16.47 -0.59
C THR A 44 4.05 16.71 -0.10
N ALA A 45 3.88 17.26 1.10
CA ALA A 45 2.56 17.51 1.68
C ALA A 45 1.75 18.52 0.85
N ALA A 46 2.38 19.60 0.39
CA ALA A 46 1.74 20.64 -0.42
C ALA A 46 1.31 20.10 -1.79
N GLU A 47 2.17 19.32 -2.46
CA GLU A 47 1.88 18.71 -3.75
C GLU A 47 0.75 17.66 -3.66
N ALA A 48 0.74 16.85 -2.60
CA ALA A 48 -0.33 15.90 -2.35
C ALA A 48 -1.68 16.59 -2.10
N GLN A 49 -1.69 17.64 -1.28
CA GLN A 49 -2.89 18.44 -1.02
C GLN A 49 -3.41 19.14 -2.27
N ALA A 50 -2.52 19.75 -3.06
CA ALA A 50 -2.87 20.39 -4.32
C ALA A 50 -3.43 19.40 -5.37
N ALA A 51 -3.01 18.13 -5.29
CA ALA A 51 -3.54 17.05 -6.13
C ALA A 51 -4.93 16.55 -5.68
N GLY A 52 -5.41 16.92 -4.49
CA GLY A 52 -6.74 16.59 -3.98
C GLY A 52 -6.75 15.52 -2.88
N ALA A 53 -5.60 15.12 -2.34
CA ALA A 53 -5.55 14.19 -1.23
C ALA A 53 -5.88 14.87 0.12
N ARG A 54 -6.41 14.08 1.06
CA ARG A 54 -6.41 14.40 2.48
C ARG A 54 -5.03 14.10 3.04
N VAL A 55 -4.26 15.12 3.35
CA VAL A 55 -2.90 14.96 3.90
C VAL A 55 -2.95 14.98 5.41
N LEU A 56 -2.33 14.00 6.05
CA LEU A 56 -2.20 13.89 7.49
C LEU A 56 -0.72 13.71 7.84
N ASN A 57 -0.23 14.53 8.78
CA ASN A 57 1.06 14.23 9.36
C ASN A 57 0.93 13.03 10.30
N TRP A 58 1.85 12.08 10.20
CA TRP A 58 1.78 10.84 10.97
C TRP A 58 1.74 11.06 12.48
N ARG A 59 2.35 12.16 12.99
CA ARG A 59 2.34 12.50 14.42
C ARG A 59 0.98 12.91 14.97
N GLU A 60 0.06 13.31 14.09
CA GLU A 60 -1.25 13.85 14.49
C GLU A 60 -2.34 12.76 14.55
N ILE A 61 -2.06 11.54 14.09
CA ILE A 61 -3.05 10.47 13.97
C ILE A 61 -3.23 9.71 15.28
N LEU A 62 -2.16 9.46 15.98
CA LEU A 62 -2.17 8.74 17.27
C LEU A 62 -1.41 9.54 18.32
N PRO A 63 -1.77 9.40 19.61
CA PRO A 63 -1.11 10.15 20.69
C PRO A 63 0.35 9.74 20.93
N GLU A 64 0.72 8.51 20.55
CA GLU A 64 2.09 8.01 20.68
C GLU A 64 2.96 8.55 19.55
N ASP A 65 4.23 8.83 19.87
CA ASP A 65 5.22 9.19 18.86
C ASP A 65 5.37 8.09 17.80
N PRO A 66 5.46 8.43 16.51
CA PRO A 66 5.59 7.44 15.47
C PRO A 66 6.94 6.70 15.55
N ARG A 67 6.89 5.40 15.32
CA ARG A 67 8.09 4.56 15.18
C ARG A 67 8.68 4.72 13.77
N PRO A 68 10.00 4.54 13.60
CA PRO A 68 10.61 4.69 12.30
C PRO A 68 10.12 3.67 11.27
N GLY A 69 9.85 4.13 10.05
CA GLY A 69 9.68 3.27 8.89
C GLY A 69 8.27 3.18 8.33
N LYS A 70 8.17 2.59 7.14
CA LYS A 70 6.96 2.53 6.32
C LYS A 70 5.78 1.87 7.04
N GLY A 71 6.04 0.80 7.82
CA GLY A 71 4.98 0.08 8.52
C GLY A 71 4.17 0.96 9.47
N GLU A 72 4.80 1.92 10.13
CA GLU A 72 4.12 2.88 11.00
C GLU A 72 3.19 3.81 10.22
N SER A 73 3.64 4.33 9.06
CA SER A 73 2.80 5.17 8.21
C SER A 73 1.58 4.40 7.69
N LEU A 74 1.77 3.13 7.31
CA LEU A 74 0.67 2.28 6.86
C LEU A 74 -0.32 2.00 8.00
N TRP A 75 0.16 1.68 9.20
CA TRP A 75 -0.68 1.47 10.37
C TRP A 75 -1.52 2.72 10.69
N ARG A 76 -0.88 3.88 10.76
CA ARG A 76 -1.57 5.15 11.01
C ARG A 76 -2.56 5.47 9.91
N GLY A 77 -2.25 5.11 8.67
CA GLY A 77 -3.19 5.20 7.55
C GLY A 77 -4.43 4.34 7.72
N VAL A 78 -4.29 3.10 8.19
CA VAL A 78 -5.43 2.21 8.51
C VAL A 78 -6.31 2.79 9.62
N VAL A 79 -5.69 3.39 10.64
CA VAL A 79 -6.42 4.05 11.74
C VAL A 79 -7.21 5.25 11.23
N ALA A 80 -6.61 6.07 10.36
CA ALA A 80 -7.22 7.27 9.81
C ALA A 80 -8.26 7.01 8.71
N ALA A 81 -8.22 5.84 8.07
CA ALA A 81 -9.12 5.45 6.98
C ALA A 81 -10.56 5.24 7.47
N GLU A 82 -11.54 5.61 6.64
CA GLU A 82 -12.97 5.46 6.91
C GLU A 82 -13.63 4.35 6.07
N GLY A 83 -12.99 3.91 4.98
CA GLY A 83 -13.49 2.88 4.07
C GLY A 83 -13.46 1.46 4.66
N ASP A 84 -14.30 0.59 4.11
CA ASP A 84 -14.35 -0.84 4.45
C ASP A 84 -13.12 -1.60 3.94
N ILE A 85 -12.56 -1.13 2.82
CA ILE A 85 -11.34 -1.64 2.19
C ILE A 85 -10.28 -0.53 2.23
N VAL A 86 -9.07 -0.89 2.62
CA VAL A 86 -7.90 -0.01 2.55
C VAL A 86 -6.98 -0.49 1.43
N VAL A 87 -6.68 0.39 0.49
CA VAL A 87 -5.73 0.18 -0.61
C VAL A 87 -4.45 0.93 -0.30
N PHE A 88 -3.32 0.25 -0.35
CA PHE A 88 -2.00 0.85 -0.17
C PHE A 88 -1.32 1.03 -1.52
N ILE A 89 -0.77 2.21 -1.76
CA ILE A 89 -0.04 2.57 -2.97
C ILE A 89 1.20 3.36 -2.58
N ASP A 90 2.36 3.01 -3.14
CA ASP A 90 3.60 3.74 -2.89
C ASP A 90 3.58 5.13 -3.55
N ALA A 91 4.09 6.15 -2.84
CA ALA A 91 4.10 7.53 -3.31
C ALA A 91 5.05 7.78 -4.50
N ASP A 92 6.02 6.88 -4.71
CA ASP A 92 7.02 6.92 -5.79
C ASP A 92 6.64 6.09 -7.03
N LEU A 93 5.39 5.60 -7.12
CA LEU A 93 4.92 4.76 -8.21
C LEU A 93 4.76 5.57 -9.52
N GLU A 94 5.81 5.65 -10.33
CA GLU A 94 5.81 6.37 -11.62
C GLU A 94 4.79 5.80 -12.63
N SER A 95 4.44 4.52 -12.50
CA SER A 95 3.48 3.83 -13.38
C SER A 95 2.04 3.88 -12.89
N ALA A 96 1.75 4.69 -11.87
CA ALA A 96 0.38 4.86 -11.38
C ALA A 96 -0.55 5.33 -12.49
N ALA A 97 -1.72 4.68 -12.62
CA ALA A 97 -2.68 4.95 -13.66
C ALA A 97 -4.11 4.71 -13.17
N PRO A 98 -5.11 5.38 -13.77
CA PRO A 98 -6.53 5.10 -13.54
C PRO A 98 -6.84 3.60 -13.73
N GLY A 99 -7.77 3.08 -12.94
CA GLY A 99 -8.14 1.66 -12.92
C GLY A 99 -7.35 0.81 -11.92
N MET A 100 -6.27 1.34 -11.35
CA MET A 100 -5.40 0.60 -10.43
C MET A 100 -6.10 0.30 -9.10
N VAL A 101 -6.81 1.27 -8.53
CA VAL A 101 -7.56 1.09 -7.28
C VAL A 101 -8.72 0.13 -7.52
N SER A 102 -9.46 0.31 -8.61
CA SER A 102 -10.57 -0.57 -9.01
C SER A 102 -10.12 -2.02 -9.18
N ALA A 103 -8.98 -2.26 -9.85
CA ALA A 103 -8.43 -3.60 -10.04
C ALA A 103 -8.03 -4.29 -8.73
N LEU A 104 -7.56 -3.52 -7.73
CA LEU A 104 -7.22 -4.05 -6.41
C LEU A 104 -8.45 -4.32 -5.55
N THR A 105 -9.57 -3.64 -5.79
CA THR A 105 -10.78 -3.74 -4.96
C THR A 105 -11.84 -4.67 -5.56
N GLU A 106 -11.87 -4.87 -6.88
CA GLU A 106 -12.85 -5.74 -7.55
C GLU A 106 -12.94 -7.16 -6.94
N PRO A 107 -11.83 -7.84 -6.55
CA PRO A 107 -11.92 -9.18 -5.99
C PRO A 107 -12.67 -9.25 -4.64
N PHE A 108 -12.80 -8.14 -3.90
CA PHE A 108 -13.51 -8.11 -2.61
C PHE A 108 -15.02 -8.28 -2.72
N ILE A 109 -15.57 -8.38 -3.94
CA ILE A 109 -16.94 -8.86 -4.15
C ILE A 109 -17.15 -10.24 -3.52
N ASP A 110 -16.09 -11.04 -3.43
CA ASP A 110 -16.06 -12.25 -2.61
C ASP A 110 -15.77 -11.89 -1.15
N PRO A 111 -16.71 -12.13 -0.22
CA PRO A 111 -16.53 -11.77 1.19
C PRO A 111 -15.43 -12.57 1.90
N HIS A 112 -14.95 -13.67 1.31
CA HIS A 112 -13.88 -14.49 1.88
C HIS A 112 -12.48 -13.92 1.58
N ILE A 113 -12.35 -13.02 0.61
CA ILE A 113 -11.09 -12.38 0.31
C ILE A 113 -10.76 -11.35 1.38
N GLN A 114 -9.60 -11.52 2.01
CA GLN A 114 -9.08 -10.63 3.06
C GLN A 114 -7.96 -9.71 2.53
N MET A 115 -7.19 -10.15 1.54
CA MET A 115 -6.08 -9.41 0.95
C MET A 115 -6.00 -9.64 -0.56
N VAL A 116 -5.70 -8.59 -1.29
CA VAL A 116 -5.40 -8.64 -2.73
C VAL A 116 -4.05 -7.97 -2.94
N LYS A 117 -3.14 -8.63 -3.65
CA LYS A 117 -1.83 -8.07 -4.03
C LYS A 117 -1.79 -7.79 -5.52
N ALA A 118 -1.25 -6.64 -5.90
CA ALA A 118 -1.08 -6.29 -7.30
C ALA A 118 -0.14 -7.30 -7.99
N ARG A 119 -0.51 -7.66 -9.22
CA ARG A 119 0.33 -8.43 -10.13
C ARG A 119 0.81 -7.52 -11.25
N TYR A 120 2.10 -7.23 -11.29
CA TYR A 120 2.70 -6.40 -12.33
C TYR A 120 4.07 -6.93 -12.75
N GLN A 121 4.47 -6.59 -13.97
CA GLN A 121 5.81 -6.85 -14.46
C GLN A 121 6.67 -5.60 -14.31
N ARG A 122 7.76 -5.71 -13.56
CA ARG A 122 8.76 -4.64 -13.54
C ARG A 122 9.55 -4.67 -14.83
N SER A 123 9.71 -3.51 -15.45
CA SER A 123 10.64 -3.33 -16.57
C SER A 123 11.85 -2.53 -16.11
N PHE A 124 13.02 -2.95 -16.55
CA PHE A 124 14.25 -2.18 -16.38
C PHE A 124 14.88 -1.95 -17.75
N GLN A 125 15.06 -0.70 -18.14
CA GLN A 125 15.57 -0.31 -19.48
C GLN A 125 14.76 -0.96 -20.63
N GLY A 126 13.42 -0.99 -20.49
CA GLY A 126 12.53 -1.54 -21.52
C GLY A 126 12.54 -3.08 -21.63
N LYS A 127 13.24 -3.80 -20.76
CA LYS A 127 13.22 -5.27 -20.70
C LYS A 127 12.39 -5.71 -19.49
N PRO A 128 11.47 -6.68 -19.65
CA PRO A 128 10.75 -7.25 -18.52
C PRO A 128 11.75 -7.92 -17.57
N THR A 129 11.79 -7.45 -16.34
CA THR A 129 12.52 -8.10 -15.24
C THR A 129 11.49 -8.64 -14.26
N GLY A 130 11.71 -9.85 -13.71
CA GLY A 130 10.73 -10.53 -12.83
C GLY A 130 10.39 -9.71 -11.59
N GLY A 131 11.34 -9.28 -10.85
CA GLY A 131 11.21 -8.49 -9.62
C GLY A 131 12.51 -7.83 -9.24
N GLY A 132 12.53 -7.09 -8.13
CA GLY A 132 13.79 -6.64 -7.53
C GLY A 132 14.64 -7.83 -7.07
N ARG A 133 15.97 -7.64 -6.98
CA ARG A 133 16.88 -8.71 -6.54
C ARG A 133 16.48 -9.36 -5.21
N VAL A 134 16.00 -8.56 -4.26
CA VAL A 134 15.52 -9.07 -2.96
C VAL A 134 14.30 -9.96 -3.15
N THR A 135 13.35 -9.57 -4.00
CA THR A 135 12.17 -10.38 -4.30
C THR A 135 12.55 -11.73 -4.92
N GLU A 136 13.40 -11.72 -5.96
CA GLU A 136 13.73 -12.94 -6.70
C GLU A 136 14.70 -13.87 -5.95
N LEU A 137 15.72 -13.29 -5.29
CA LEU A 137 16.81 -14.07 -4.69
C LEU A 137 16.56 -14.42 -3.21
N THR A 138 15.61 -13.77 -2.56
CA THR A 138 15.36 -13.96 -1.13
C THR A 138 13.90 -14.25 -0.84
N ALA A 139 12.99 -13.31 -1.12
CA ALA A 139 11.61 -13.45 -0.69
C ALA A 139 10.89 -14.64 -1.35
N LYS A 140 10.93 -14.76 -2.67
CA LYS A 140 10.30 -15.89 -3.38
C LYS A 140 10.84 -17.26 -2.98
N PRO A 141 12.17 -17.50 -2.90
CA PRO A 141 12.69 -18.76 -2.39
C PRO A 141 12.23 -19.11 -0.98
N LEU A 142 12.26 -18.13 -0.06
CA LEU A 142 11.81 -18.35 1.31
C LEU A 142 10.31 -18.61 1.38
N VAL A 143 9.48 -17.86 0.65
CA VAL A 143 8.04 -18.09 0.58
C VAL A 143 7.76 -19.49 0.03
N ARG A 144 8.40 -19.90 -1.06
CA ARG A 144 8.22 -21.25 -1.63
C ARG A 144 8.60 -22.37 -0.68
N GLN A 145 9.62 -22.15 0.14
CA GLN A 145 10.12 -23.15 1.08
C GLN A 145 9.26 -23.25 2.34
N PHE A 146 8.85 -22.12 2.91
CA PHE A 146 8.21 -22.10 4.23
C PHE A 146 6.70 -21.84 4.18
N PHE A 147 6.19 -21.33 3.06
CA PHE A 147 4.78 -20.96 2.83
C PHE A 147 4.37 -21.37 1.40
N PRO A 148 4.41 -22.67 1.05
CA PRO A 148 4.18 -23.12 -0.34
C PRO A 148 2.82 -22.71 -0.89
N GLU A 149 1.81 -22.50 -0.05
CA GLU A 149 0.49 -22.00 -0.40
C GLU A 149 0.54 -20.58 -0.99
N LEU A 150 1.54 -19.77 -0.64
CA LEU A 150 1.77 -18.42 -1.15
C LEU A 150 2.72 -18.37 -2.35
N ALA A 151 3.20 -19.51 -2.83
CA ALA A 151 4.17 -19.58 -3.93
C ALA A 151 3.65 -18.98 -5.25
N HIS A 152 2.33 -18.81 -5.38
CA HIS A 152 1.65 -18.22 -6.52
C HIS A 152 1.70 -16.66 -6.51
N ILE A 153 2.10 -16.04 -5.40
CA ILE A 153 2.21 -14.59 -5.29
C ILE A 153 3.47 -14.09 -6.01
N ASP A 154 3.27 -13.37 -7.12
CA ASP A 154 4.37 -12.90 -7.96
C ASP A 154 5.20 -11.78 -7.30
N GLN A 155 4.56 -10.90 -6.52
CA GLN A 155 5.17 -9.74 -5.89
C GLN A 155 4.92 -9.73 -4.37
N PRO A 156 5.55 -10.65 -3.60
CA PRO A 156 5.32 -10.75 -2.15
C PRO A 156 5.71 -9.47 -1.40
N LEU A 157 6.69 -8.71 -1.92
CA LEU A 157 7.18 -7.46 -1.34
C LEU A 157 6.64 -6.20 -2.05
N GLY A 158 5.65 -6.33 -2.96
CA GLY A 158 5.07 -5.18 -3.65
C GLY A 158 4.30 -4.28 -2.66
N GLY A 159 4.42 -2.96 -2.83
CA GLY A 159 3.75 -1.96 -2.00
C GLY A 159 2.28 -1.72 -2.38
N GLU A 160 1.84 -2.27 -3.53
CA GLU A 160 0.50 -2.10 -4.04
C GLU A 160 -0.37 -3.31 -3.66
N TYR A 161 -1.28 -3.10 -2.73
CA TYR A 161 -2.19 -4.14 -2.24
C TYR A 161 -3.40 -3.55 -1.51
N ALA A 162 -4.41 -4.37 -1.30
CA ALA A 162 -5.62 -4.00 -0.57
C ALA A 162 -5.94 -5.01 0.53
N LEU A 163 -6.55 -4.54 1.60
CA LEU A 163 -7.00 -5.32 2.75
C LEU A 163 -8.41 -4.90 3.17
N ARG A 164 -9.20 -5.84 3.71
CA ARG A 164 -10.35 -5.43 4.52
C ARG A 164 -9.86 -4.67 5.73
N ARG A 165 -10.38 -3.45 5.94
CA ARG A 165 -9.95 -2.59 7.05
C ARG A 165 -10.13 -3.28 8.40
N ALA A 166 -11.23 -3.99 8.61
CA ALA A 166 -11.47 -4.73 9.85
C ALA A 166 -10.38 -5.77 10.12
N ALA A 167 -9.92 -6.48 9.08
CA ALA A 167 -8.80 -7.42 9.22
C ALA A 167 -7.47 -6.69 9.47
N ALA A 168 -7.22 -5.59 8.75
CA ALA A 168 -6.01 -4.80 8.91
C ALA A 168 -5.84 -4.24 10.33
N MET A 169 -6.94 -3.83 10.98
CA MET A 169 -6.93 -3.34 12.38
C MET A 169 -6.48 -4.38 13.40
N GLU A 170 -6.50 -5.65 13.05
CA GLU A 170 -6.09 -6.75 13.94
C GLU A 170 -4.69 -7.32 13.60
N LEU A 171 -4.06 -6.83 12.53
CA LEU A 171 -2.75 -7.31 12.09
C LEU A 171 -1.62 -6.51 12.74
N PRO A 172 -0.48 -7.16 13.04
CA PRO A 172 0.71 -6.45 13.49
C PRO A 172 1.40 -5.79 12.29
N PHE A 173 1.47 -4.47 12.27
CA PHE A 173 2.29 -3.74 11.31
C PHE A 173 3.72 -3.68 11.84
N VAL A 174 4.59 -4.52 11.29
CA VAL A 174 6.00 -4.52 11.69
C VAL A 174 6.70 -3.25 11.23
N GLU A 175 7.66 -2.79 12.03
CA GLU A 175 8.45 -1.60 11.72
C GLU A 175 9.28 -1.77 10.44
N GLY A 176 9.57 -0.65 9.77
CA GLY A 176 10.44 -0.61 8.60
C GLY A 176 9.83 -1.19 7.32
N TYR A 177 10.69 -1.77 6.49
CA TYR A 177 10.37 -2.27 5.15
C TYR A 177 9.99 -3.76 5.09
N GLY A 178 9.81 -4.40 6.23
CA GLY A 178 9.35 -5.79 6.30
C GLY A 178 7.83 -5.93 6.35
N VAL A 179 7.11 -4.83 6.38
CA VAL A 179 5.66 -4.77 6.60
C VAL A 179 4.86 -5.54 5.53
N GLU A 180 5.22 -5.43 4.25
CA GLU A 180 4.52 -6.12 3.17
C GLU A 180 4.60 -7.65 3.30
N ALA A 181 5.79 -8.16 3.64
CA ALA A 181 5.97 -9.59 3.89
C ALA A 181 5.24 -10.02 5.17
N GLY A 182 5.34 -9.23 6.25
CA GLY A 182 4.66 -9.50 7.51
C GLY A 182 3.16 -9.63 7.33
N LEU A 183 2.52 -8.64 6.72
CA LEU A 183 1.08 -8.62 6.47
C LEU A 183 0.65 -9.81 5.59
N LEU A 184 1.39 -10.11 4.51
CA LEU A 184 1.09 -11.25 3.65
C LEU A 184 1.09 -12.58 4.43
N LEU A 185 2.11 -12.79 5.26
CA LEU A 185 2.24 -14.01 6.05
C LEU A 185 1.18 -14.10 7.17
N ASP A 186 0.84 -12.98 7.80
CA ASP A 186 -0.12 -12.97 8.90
C ASP A 186 -1.57 -13.12 8.40
N VAL A 187 -1.89 -12.58 7.22
CA VAL A 187 -3.19 -12.83 6.56
C VAL A 187 -3.32 -14.31 6.17
N ALA A 188 -2.25 -14.91 5.63
CA ALA A 188 -2.29 -16.32 5.20
C ALA A 188 -2.45 -17.34 6.34
N LYS A 189 -2.16 -16.94 7.60
CA LYS A 189 -2.36 -17.79 8.79
C LYS A 189 -3.79 -17.76 9.36
N ARG A 190 -4.64 -16.86 8.85
CA ARG A 190 -6.03 -16.68 9.29
C ARG A 190 -7.01 -17.44 8.41
#